data_c15b68b116b9881221729a0a407e729a
#
_entry.id   c15b68b116b9881221729a0a407e729a
#
_cell.length_a   1.000
_cell.length_b   1.000
_cell.length_c   1.000
_cell.angle_alpha   90.00
_cell.angle_beta   90.00
_cell.angle_gamma   90.00
#
_symmetry.space_group_name_H-M   'P 1'
#
loop_
_entity.id
_entity.type
_entity.pdbx_description
1 polymer ?
#
loop_
_entity_poly.entity_id
_entity_poly.type
_entity_poly.pdbx_seq_one_letter_code
_entity_poly.pdbx_strand_id
1 'polypeptide(L)'
;MNEKVAEALAAANVVKFGEFELASGNISPIYIDLRILPSFPETMAVVTEELVKVVKKLKVDVVAGAETAGIPLSTAISLKTKMPMIYVRKRPKSYGRKEQIEGVLKKDSKVVLIDDMATNAYSKLNFVEGIKQSGGIVEDVVIVLDREQGGVQALAEKGIKLHSLITLKELLSYMKEKNMLDESKYKEIMDYLEQNK
;
A
#
# COMPACT_ATOMS: atom_id res chain seq x y z
N MET A 1 14.59 -6.60 -6.08
CA MET A 1 13.43 -7.37 -5.52
C MET A 1 13.66 -7.69 -4.05
N ASN A 2 12.66 -7.54 -3.21
CA ASN A 2 12.70 -7.96 -1.81
C ASN A 2 12.18 -9.41 -1.70
N GLU A 3 13.08 -10.39 -1.78
CA GLU A 3 12.71 -11.82 -1.78
C GLU A 3 11.91 -12.24 -0.54
N LYS A 4 12.26 -11.74 0.65
CA LYS A 4 11.52 -12.06 1.88
C LYS A 4 10.06 -11.64 1.81
N VAL A 5 9.80 -10.45 1.27
CA VAL A 5 8.43 -9.97 1.07
C VAL A 5 7.74 -10.77 -0.01
N ALA A 6 8.42 -11.07 -1.14
CA ALA A 6 7.87 -11.90 -2.20
C ALA A 6 7.43 -13.27 -1.70
N GLU A 7 8.31 -13.94 -0.94
CA GLU A 7 8.05 -15.25 -0.33
C GLU A 7 6.84 -15.20 0.63
N ALA A 8 6.82 -14.23 1.54
CA ALA A 8 5.75 -14.08 2.50
C ALA A 8 4.39 -13.78 1.84
N LEU A 9 4.36 -12.91 0.83
CA LEU A 9 3.14 -12.60 0.09
C LEU A 9 2.65 -13.78 -0.75
N ALA A 10 3.56 -14.52 -1.38
CA ALA A 10 3.21 -15.73 -2.12
C ALA A 10 2.65 -16.82 -1.20
N ALA A 11 3.26 -17.04 -0.02
CA ALA A 11 2.78 -17.99 0.98
C ALA A 11 1.39 -17.65 1.52
N ALA A 12 1.08 -16.35 1.69
CA ALA A 12 -0.25 -15.88 2.08
C ALA A 12 -1.27 -15.91 0.93
N ASN A 13 -0.86 -16.29 -0.27
CA ASN A 13 -1.72 -16.41 -1.45
C ASN A 13 -2.51 -15.12 -1.75
N VAL A 14 -1.81 -13.97 -1.67
CA VAL A 14 -2.40 -12.63 -1.90
C VAL A 14 -2.74 -12.39 -3.37
N VAL A 15 -2.11 -13.10 -4.30
CA VAL A 15 -2.42 -13.09 -5.73
C VAL A 15 -3.31 -14.26 -6.07
N LYS A 16 -4.46 -13.98 -6.64
CA LYS A 16 -5.40 -14.98 -7.13
C LYS A 16 -5.46 -14.94 -8.64
N PHE A 17 -5.47 -16.12 -9.26
CA PHE A 17 -5.54 -16.30 -10.71
C PHE A 17 -6.93 -16.71 -11.12
N GLY A 18 -7.49 -16.12 -12.17
CA GLY A 18 -8.83 -16.40 -12.65
C GLY A 18 -9.37 -15.21 -13.43
N GLU A 19 -10.67 -15.19 -13.71
CA GLU A 19 -11.35 -14.06 -14.33
C GLU A 19 -12.05 -13.23 -13.23
N PHE A 20 -11.62 -11.99 -13.09
CA PHE A 20 -12.15 -11.07 -12.08
C PHE A 20 -12.69 -9.81 -12.75
N GLU A 21 -13.95 -9.52 -12.55
CA GLU A 21 -14.54 -8.25 -12.97
C GLU A 21 -14.05 -7.11 -12.04
N LEU A 22 -13.41 -6.12 -12.65
CA LEU A 22 -12.95 -4.92 -11.95
C LEU A 22 -14.09 -3.89 -11.82
N ALA A 23 -13.95 -2.94 -10.91
CA ALA A 23 -14.91 -1.83 -10.74
C ALA A 23 -15.11 -0.97 -12.01
N SER A 24 -14.17 -1.05 -12.96
CA SER A 24 -14.27 -0.43 -14.29
C SER A 24 -15.15 -1.23 -15.28
N GLY A 25 -15.56 -2.46 -14.94
CA GLY A 25 -16.22 -3.41 -15.83
C GLY A 25 -15.24 -4.26 -16.67
N ASN A 26 -13.94 -4.00 -16.61
CA ASN A 26 -12.95 -4.80 -17.32
C ASN A 26 -12.69 -6.12 -16.59
N ILE A 27 -12.37 -7.17 -17.35
CA ILE A 27 -11.97 -8.47 -16.80
C ILE A 27 -10.44 -8.49 -16.63
N SER A 28 -9.99 -8.88 -15.42
CA SER A 28 -8.58 -9.06 -15.09
C SER A 28 -8.28 -10.55 -14.86
N PRO A 29 -7.16 -11.08 -15.39
CA PRO A 29 -6.72 -12.46 -15.13
C PRO A 29 -6.15 -12.65 -13.71
N ILE A 30 -6.02 -11.57 -12.93
CA ILE A 30 -5.52 -11.61 -11.55
C ILE A 30 -6.33 -10.71 -10.63
N TYR A 31 -6.40 -11.11 -9.37
CA TYR A 31 -6.91 -10.30 -8.27
C TYR A 31 -5.90 -10.30 -7.13
N ILE A 32 -5.61 -9.11 -6.58
CA ILE A 32 -4.64 -8.93 -5.48
C ILE A 32 -5.40 -8.48 -4.25
N ASP A 33 -5.27 -9.22 -3.16
CA ASP A 33 -5.89 -8.89 -1.89
C ASP A 33 -4.87 -8.89 -0.75
N LEU A 34 -4.36 -7.70 -0.42
CA LEU A 34 -3.46 -7.51 0.71
C LEU A 34 -4.22 -7.23 2.03
N ARG A 35 -5.52 -7.06 1.98
CA ARG A 35 -6.37 -6.87 3.17
C ARG A 35 -6.46 -8.13 4.02
N ILE A 36 -6.07 -9.28 3.46
CA ILE A 36 -6.01 -10.54 4.19
C ILE A 36 -4.78 -10.67 5.09
N LEU A 37 -3.76 -9.81 4.94
CA LEU A 37 -2.49 -9.90 5.67
C LEU A 37 -2.65 -10.03 7.19
N PRO A 38 -3.57 -9.32 7.86
CA PRO A 38 -3.77 -9.50 9.30
C PRO A 38 -4.21 -10.92 9.73
N SER A 39 -4.74 -11.71 8.79
CA SER A 39 -5.10 -13.12 9.03
C SER A 39 -3.91 -14.09 8.92
N PHE A 40 -2.74 -13.58 8.49
CA PHE A 40 -1.49 -14.33 8.35
C PHE A 40 -0.39 -13.68 9.20
N PRO A 41 -0.32 -13.97 10.53
CA PRO A 41 0.56 -13.25 11.45
C PRO A 41 2.04 -13.29 11.08
N GLU A 42 2.53 -14.39 10.53
CA GLU A 42 3.93 -14.54 10.09
C GLU A 42 4.24 -13.63 8.89
N THR A 43 3.36 -13.65 7.87
CA THR A 43 3.48 -12.74 6.71
C THR A 43 3.37 -11.27 7.14
N MET A 44 2.42 -10.97 8.03
CA MET A 44 2.23 -9.62 8.58
C MET A 44 3.48 -9.15 9.33
N ALA A 45 4.16 -10.05 10.07
CA ALA A 45 5.39 -9.72 10.77
C ALA A 45 6.53 -9.37 9.79
N VAL A 46 6.73 -10.19 8.74
CA VAL A 46 7.74 -9.92 7.70
C VAL A 46 7.49 -8.59 7.01
N VAL A 47 6.25 -8.37 6.54
CA VAL A 47 5.85 -7.12 5.86
C VAL A 47 6.07 -5.92 6.79
N THR A 48 5.65 -6.03 8.06
CA THR A 48 5.82 -4.95 9.04
C THR A 48 7.30 -4.62 9.27
N GLU A 49 8.16 -5.63 9.36
CA GLU A 49 9.61 -5.40 9.54
C GLU A 49 10.23 -4.63 8.40
N GLU A 50 9.87 -4.97 7.17
CA GLU A 50 10.37 -4.28 5.99
C GLU A 50 9.81 -2.85 5.88
N LEU A 51 8.52 -2.64 6.19
CA LEU A 51 7.92 -1.30 6.27
C LEU A 51 8.63 -0.44 7.33
N VAL A 52 8.92 -0.99 8.50
CA VAL A 52 9.66 -0.30 9.57
C VAL A 52 11.06 0.12 9.11
N LYS A 53 11.77 -0.71 8.33
CA LYS A 53 13.07 -0.33 7.77
C LYS A 53 12.99 0.87 6.84
N VAL A 54 11.91 0.96 6.04
CA VAL A 54 11.67 2.12 5.17
C VAL A 54 11.34 3.35 6.02
N VAL A 55 10.34 3.25 6.90
CA VAL A 55 9.86 4.37 7.73
C VAL A 55 10.98 4.96 8.60
N LYS A 56 11.86 4.12 9.18
CA LYS A 56 12.99 4.59 10.00
C LYS A 56 14.03 5.42 9.23
N LYS A 57 14.06 5.34 7.91
CA LYS A 57 14.94 6.18 7.07
C LYS A 57 14.32 7.53 6.76
N LEU A 58 13.00 7.67 6.97
CA LEU A 58 12.27 8.91 6.77
C LEU A 58 12.31 9.76 8.03
N LYS A 59 12.36 11.08 7.85
CA LYS A 59 12.33 12.05 8.96
C LYS A 59 10.88 12.45 9.24
N VAL A 60 10.10 11.54 9.84
CA VAL A 60 8.67 11.71 10.09
C VAL A 60 8.36 11.60 11.58
N ASP A 61 7.31 12.29 12.02
CA ASP A 61 6.87 12.36 13.42
C ASP A 61 5.71 11.39 13.69
N VAL A 62 4.87 11.11 12.67
CA VAL A 62 3.61 10.38 12.80
C VAL A 62 3.42 9.41 11.65
N VAL A 63 2.89 8.24 11.96
CA VAL A 63 2.47 7.24 10.98
C VAL A 63 0.96 7.35 10.75
N ALA A 64 0.51 7.48 9.51
CA ALA A 64 -0.90 7.56 9.16
C ALA A 64 -1.34 6.33 8.36
N GLY A 65 -2.34 5.60 8.83
CA GLY A 65 -2.94 4.48 8.08
C GLY A 65 -4.06 4.93 7.16
N ALA A 66 -4.01 4.57 5.88
CA ALA A 66 -5.12 4.75 4.97
C ALA A 66 -6.26 3.78 5.29
N GLU A 67 -7.50 4.26 5.37
CA GLU A 67 -8.68 3.40 5.53
C GLU A 67 -8.87 2.53 4.28
N THR A 68 -8.95 1.19 4.37
CA THR A 68 -9.02 0.34 5.57
C THR A 68 -7.72 -0.46 5.77
N ALA A 69 -7.04 -0.84 4.70
CA ALA A 69 -5.91 -1.77 4.71
C ALA A 69 -4.64 -1.19 5.35
N GLY A 70 -4.43 0.13 5.26
CA GLY A 70 -3.31 0.80 5.89
C GLY A 70 -3.38 0.86 7.41
N ILE A 71 -4.57 0.71 8.01
CA ILE A 71 -4.75 0.79 9.47
C ILE A 71 -3.99 -0.31 10.22
N PRO A 72 -4.17 -1.62 9.92
CA PRO A 72 -3.42 -2.66 10.61
C PRO A 72 -1.92 -2.57 10.38
N LEU A 73 -1.47 -2.17 9.18
CA LEU A 73 -0.06 -1.98 8.85
C LEU A 73 0.55 -0.84 9.69
N SER A 74 -0.09 0.32 9.70
CA SER A 74 0.39 1.48 10.49
C SER A 74 0.34 1.22 11.99
N THR A 75 -0.66 0.48 12.50
CA THR A 75 -0.71 0.03 13.89
C THR A 75 0.50 -0.83 14.24
N ALA A 76 0.82 -1.82 13.40
CA ALA A 76 1.97 -2.68 13.61
C ALA A 76 3.31 -1.89 13.59
N ILE A 77 3.45 -0.94 12.66
CA ILE A 77 4.61 -0.04 12.60
C ILE A 77 4.70 0.81 13.88
N SER A 78 3.61 1.43 14.31
CA SER A 78 3.55 2.25 15.52
C SER A 78 3.98 1.47 16.77
N LEU A 79 3.49 0.26 16.94
CA LEU A 79 3.86 -0.60 18.06
C LEU A 79 5.36 -0.94 18.07
N LYS A 80 5.94 -1.23 16.89
CA LYS A 80 7.38 -1.55 16.76
C LYS A 80 8.29 -0.34 16.89
N THR A 81 7.86 0.83 16.44
CA THR A 81 8.68 2.05 16.41
C THR A 81 8.44 2.99 17.58
N LYS A 82 7.33 2.83 18.29
CA LYS A 82 6.80 3.76 19.31
C LYS A 82 6.43 5.14 18.75
N MET A 83 6.28 5.27 17.44
CA MET A 83 5.81 6.50 16.80
C MET A 83 4.30 6.66 17.01
N PRO A 84 3.80 7.89 17.22
CA PRO A 84 2.36 8.17 17.21
C PRO A 84 1.72 7.71 15.91
N MET A 85 0.48 7.23 16.01
CA MET A 85 -0.29 6.77 14.86
C MET A 85 -1.63 7.48 14.79
N ILE A 86 -2.01 7.87 13.58
CA ILE A 86 -3.35 8.31 13.21
C ILE A 86 -3.86 7.41 12.08
N TYR A 87 -5.17 7.49 11.75
CA TYR A 87 -5.61 6.98 10.47
C TYR A 87 -6.51 7.98 9.74
N VAL A 88 -6.53 7.84 8.41
CA VAL A 88 -7.23 8.74 7.50
C VAL A 88 -8.41 8.01 6.91
N ARG A 89 -9.60 8.57 7.06
CA ARG A 89 -10.84 8.03 6.50
C ARG A 89 -10.94 8.30 5.01
N LYS A 90 -11.57 7.40 4.29
CA LYS A 90 -11.84 7.59 2.86
C LYS A 90 -12.77 8.79 2.59
N ARG A 91 -13.67 9.08 3.54
CA ARG A 91 -14.57 10.24 3.52
C ARG A 91 -14.62 10.91 4.88
N PRO A 92 -14.76 12.23 4.94
CA PRO A 92 -15.00 12.96 6.19
C PRO A 92 -16.23 12.43 6.92
N LYS A 93 -16.30 12.58 8.24
CA LYS A 93 -17.51 12.30 9.02
C LYS A 93 -18.66 13.19 8.54
N SER A 94 -19.86 12.61 8.46
CA SER A 94 -21.08 13.36 8.15
C SER A 94 -21.60 14.19 9.35
N TYR A 95 -21.06 13.94 10.54
CA TYR A 95 -21.45 14.58 11.81
C TYR A 95 -20.22 14.94 12.65
N GLY A 96 -20.39 15.80 13.65
CA GLY A 96 -19.32 16.26 14.52
C GLY A 96 -18.37 17.23 13.79
N ARG A 97 -17.05 17.07 14.01
CA ARG A 97 -16.02 17.98 13.44
C ARG A 97 -15.82 17.87 11.94
N LYS A 98 -16.52 16.97 11.25
CA LYS A 98 -16.34 16.69 9.81
C LYS A 98 -14.88 16.42 9.39
N GLU A 99 -14.06 15.96 10.33
CA GLU A 99 -12.65 15.68 10.12
C GLU A 99 -12.45 14.33 9.42
N GLN A 100 -11.43 14.25 8.61
CA GLN A 100 -11.05 13.02 7.93
C GLN A 100 -10.02 12.22 8.73
N ILE A 101 -9.40 12.83 9.75
CA ILE A 101 -8.39 12.22 10.61
C ILE A 101 -9.02 11.66 11.88
N GLU A 102 -8.58 10.47 12.28
CA GLU A 102 -8.84 9.89 13.59
C GLU A 102 -7.52 9.75 14.36
N GLY A 103 -7.50 10.21 15.58
CA GLY A 103 -6.32 10.31 16.44
C GLY A 103 -5.93 11.75 16.69
N VAL A 104 -4.71 11.97 17.19
CA VAL A 104 -4.19 13.28 17.53
C VAL A 104 -3.08 13.67 16.56
N LEU A 105 -3.34 14.65 15.70
CA LEU A 105 -2.37 15.23 14.79
C LEU A 105 -1.99 16.63 15.27
N LYS A 106 -0.72 16.85 15.57
CA LYS A 106 -0.21 18.19 15.88
C LYS A 106 0.03 18.96 14.58
N LYS A 107 -0.25 20.24 14.58
CA LYS A 107 0.04 21.10 13.43
C LYS A 107 1.52 21.01 13.04
N ASP A 108 1.77 21.03 11.75
CA ASP A 108 3.11 20.96 11.12
C ASP A 108 3.88 19.65 11.38
N SER A 109 3.23 18.62 11.96
CA SER A 109 3.84 17.28 12.07
C SER A 109 4.11 16.70 10.69
N LYS A 110 5.29 16.11 10.51
CA LYS A 110 5.65 15.33 9.32
C LYS A 110 5.01 13.94 9.41
N VAL A 111 4.20 13.61 8.44
CA VAL A 111 3.38 12.39 8.42
C VAL A 111 3.77 11.53 7.24
N VAL A 112 4.01 10.24 7.48
CA VAL A 112 4.09 9.22 6.42
C VAL A 112 2.77 8.51 6.28
N LEU A 113 2.21 8.47 5.07
CA LEU A 113 1.00 7.70 4.79
C LEU A 113 1.37 6.24 4.47
N ILE A 114 0.71 5.30 5.15
CA ILE A 114 0.88 3.86 4.97
C ILE A 114 -0.39 3.29 4.32
N ASP A 115 -0.20 2.48 3.27
CA ASP A 115 -1.30 1.73 2.66
C ASP A 115 -0.82 0.35 2.16
N ASP A 116 -1.72 -0.46 1.66
CA ASP A 116 -1.41 -1.80 1.16
C ASP A 116 -0.80 -1.77 -0.25
N MET A 117 -1.47 -1.13 -1.20
CA MET A 117 -1.01 -1.08 -2.59
C MET A 117 -1.33 0.26 -3.27
N ALA A 118 -0.63 0.54 -4.37
CA ALA A 118 -0.98 1.62 -5.28
C ALA A 118 -1.25 1.10 -6.71
N THR A 119 -2.23 1.73 -7.35
CA THR A 119 -2.49 1.67 -8.80
C THR A 119 -2.15 3.03 -9.41
N ASN A 120 -3.14 3.85 -9.70
CA ASN A 120 -3.00 5.23 -10.20
C ASN A 120 -2.85 6.30 -9.10
N ALA A 121 -2.70 5.91 -7.85
CA ALA A 121 -2.55 6.77 -6.67
C ALA A 121 -3.74 7.71 -6.33
N TYR A 122 -4.87 7.64 -7.00
CA TYR A 122 -5.99 8.55 -6.77
C TYR A 122 -6.47 8.55 -5.32
N SER A 123 -6.60 7.36 -4.72
CA SER A 123 -6.98 7.23 -3.30
C SER A 123 -5.93 7.80 -2.36
N LYS A 124 -4.63 7.65 -2.69
CA LYS A 124 -3.52 8.16 -1.89
C LYS A 124 -3.54 9.69 -1.84
N LEU A 125 -3.77 10.33 -2.98
CA LEU A 125 -3.89 11.79 -3.06
C LEU A 125 -5.04 12.32 -2.20
N ASN A 126 -6.19 11.64 -2.18
CA ASN A 126 -7.31 12.01 -1.31
C ASN A 126 -6.95 11.90 0.18
N PHE A 127 -6.25 10.85 0.59
CA PHE A 127 -5.79 10.70 1.97
C PHE A 127 -4.74 11.74 2.35
N VAL A 128 -3.78 12.01 1.46
CA VAL A 128 -2.77 13.06 1.64
C VAL A 128 -3.42 14.43 1.82
N GLU A 129 -4.41 14.74 1.00
CA GLU A 129 -5.14 16.01 1.10
C GLU A 129 -5.87 16.13 2.45
N GLY A 130 -6.51 15.06 2.93
CA GLY A 130 -7.14 15.04 4.25
C GLY A 130 -6.15 15.29 5.40
N ILE A 131 -4.92 14.77 5.31
CA ILE A 131 -3.86 15.04 6.29
C ILE A 131 -3.42 16.50 6.21
N LYS A 132 -3.18 17.04 5.00
CA LYS A 132 -2.77 18.44 4.79
C LYS A 132 -3.82 19.42 5.29
N GLN A 133 -5.09 19.18 5.02
CA GLN A 133 -6.21 20.01 5.51
C GLN A 133 -6.32 19.98 7.04
N SER A 134 -5.85 18.91 7.68
CA SER A 134 -5.79 18.78 9.13
C SER A 134 -4.50 19.34 9.74
N GLY A 135 -3.64 19.98 8.94
CA GLY A 135 -2.42 20.67 9.38
C GLY A 135 -1.16 19.80 9.41
N GLY A 136 -1.18 18.59 8.85
CA GLY A 136 0.00 17.74 8.69
C GLY A 136 0.76 18.02 7.40
N ILE A 137 2.03 17.63 7.35
CA ILE A 137 2.91 17.71 6.18
C ILE A 137 3.16 16.28 5.69
N VAL A 138 2.86 16.01 4.41
CA VAL A 138 3.09 14.69 3.79
C VAL A 138 4.03 14.85 2.61
N GLU A 139 5.17 14.21 2.69
CA GLU A 139 6.19 14.15 1.64
C GLU A 139 6.42 12.71 1.16
N ASP A 140 6.01 11.72 1.98
CA ASP A 140 6.25 10.30 1.74
C ASP A 140 4.97 9.47 1.89
N VAL A 141 4.79 8.53 0.96
CA VAL A 141 3.80 7.45 1.00
C VAL A 141 4.55 6.12 0.95
N VAL A 142 4.24 5.20 1.85
CA VAL A 142 4.86 3.87 1.89
C VAL A 142 3.78 2.80 1.74
N ILE A 143 3.99 1.89 0.82
CA ILE A 143 3.06 0.81 0.49
C ILE A 143 3.77 -0.54 0.46
N VAL A 144 3.00 -1.61 0.55
CA VAL A 144 3.54 -2.97 0.40
C VAL A 144 3.81 -3.26 -1.07
N LEU A 145 2.84 -3.05 -1.96
CA LEU A 145 2.91 -3.45 -3.36
C LEU A 145 2.55 -2.31 -4.32
N ASP A 146 3.44 -2.03 -5.28
CA ASP A 146 3.16 -1.16 -6.41
C ASP A 146 2.73 -1.98 -7.63
N ARG A 147 1.57 -1.64 -8.21
CA ARG A 147 1.07 -2.26 -9.43
C ARG A 147 1.66 -1.67 -10.70
N GLU A 148 2.50 -0.63 -10.59
CA GLU A 148 3.17 0.05 -11.72
C GLU A 148 2.17 0.65 -12.74
N GLN A 149 1.05 1.19 -12.27
CA GLN A 149 -0.02 1.79 -13.09
C GLN A 149 -0.07 3.32 -12.96
N GLY A 150 1.09 3.99 -12.96
CA GLY A 150 1.21 5.45 -12.94
C GLY A 150 1.20 6.10 -11.55
N GLY A 151 1.05 5.32 -10.47
CA GLY A 151 0.96 5.86 -9.11
C GLY A 151 2.19 6.64 -8.65
N VAL A 152 3.38 6.19 -9.01
CA VAL A 152 4.65 6.88 -8.70
C VAL A 152 4.67 8.27 -9.32
N GLN A 153 4.33 8.39 -10.60
CA GLN A 153 4.34 9.66 -11.31
C GLN A 153 3.29 10.63 -10.78
N ALA A 154 2.06 10.16 -10.57
CA ALA A 154 0.96 10.98 -10.06
C ALA A 154 1.26 11.59 -8.68
N LEU A 155 1.94 10.86 -7.80
CA LEU A 155 2.39 11.36 -6.50
C LEU A 155 3.58 12.30 -6.64
N ALA A 156 4.55 11.99 -7.50
CA ALA A 156 5.73 12.84 -7.73
C ALA A 156 5.36 14.23 -8.26
N GLU A 157 4.34 14.35 -9.11
CA GLU A 157 3.79 15.63 -9.59
C GLU A 157 3.23 16.50 -8.47
N LYS A 158 2.90 15.92 -7.32
CA LYS A 158 2.45 16.62 -6.10
C LYS A 158 3.56 16.78 -5.06
N GLY A 159 4.83 16.49 -5.44
CA GLY A 159 5.97 16.56 -4.54
C GLY A 159 6.00 15.45 -3.49
N ILE A 160 5.34 14.32 -3.74
CA ILE A 160 5.22 13.20 -2.80
C ILE A 160 5.98 12.01 -3.36
N LYS A 161 6.82 11.41 -2.54
CA LYS A 161 7.59 10.22 -2.89
C LYS A 161 6.84 8.95 -2.50
N LEU A 162 6.66 8.05 -3.46
CA LEU A 162 6.14 6.71 -3.21
C LEU A 162 7.30 5.74 -2.93
N HIS A 163 7.17 4.97 -1.86
CA HIS A 163 8.06 3.87 -1.51
C HIS A 163 7.25 2.58 -1.48
N SER A 164 7.65 1.58 -2.23
CA SER A 164 7.06 0.25 -2.20
C SER A 164 8.06 -0.79 -1.72
N LEU A 165 7.59 -1.85 -1.06
CA LEU A 165 8.45 -2.97 -0.69
C LEU A 165 8.75 -3.87 -1.88
N ILE A 166 7.77 -3.99 -2.79
CA ILE A 166 7.86 -4.83 -3.99
C ILE A 166 6.93 -4.28 -5.07
N THR A 167 7.25 -4.55 -6.34
CA THR A 167 6.32 -4.33 -7.45
C THR A 167 5.54 -5.61 -7.78
N LEU A 168 4.40 -5.46 -8.49
CA LEU A 168 3.62 -6.62 -8.94
C LEU A 168 4.44 -7.51 -9.88
N LYS A 169 5.21 -6.92 -10.78
CA LYS A 169 6.06 -7.68 -11.70
C LYS A 169 7.13 -8.47 -10.97
N GLU A 170 7.77 -7.90 -9.95
CA GLU A 170 8.74 -8.59 -9.12
C GLU A 170 8.11 -9.79 -8.39
N LEU A 171 6.90 -9.62 -7.82
CA LEU A 171 6.18 -10.70 -7.16
C LEU A 171 5.82 -11.84 -8.13
N LEU A 172 5.28 -11.52 -9.29
CA LEU A 172 4.94 -12.50 -10.33
C LEU A 172 6.18 -13.23 -10.85
N SER A 173 7.30 -12.51 -11.05
CA SER A 173 8.58 -13.13 -11.46
C SER A 173 9.08 -14.11 -10.40
N TYR A 174 9.03 -13.73 -9.12
CA TYR A 174 9.36 -14.63 -8.02
C TYR A 174 8.49 -15.90 -8.03
N MET A 175 7.17 -15.74 -8.17
CA MET A 175 6.24 -16.88 -8.20
C MET A 175 6.51 -17.82 -9.37
N LYS A 176 6.87 -17.28 -10.55
CA LYS A 176 7.30 -18.07 -11.71
C LYS A 176 8.60 -18.82 -11.42
N GLU A 177 9.63 -18.17 -10.90
CA GLU A 177 10.93 -18.79 -10.56
C GLU A 177 10.79 -19.92 -9.54
N LYS A 178 9.81 -19.83 -8.62
CA LYS A 178 9.51 -20.85 -7.62
C LYS A 178 8.50 -21.92 -8.11
N ASN A 179 8.17 -21.94 -9.41
CA ASN A 179 7.19 -22.84 -10.02
C ASN A 179 5.78 -22.76 -9.38
N MET A 180 5.41 -21.60 -8.81
CA MET A 180 4.08 -21.30 -8.27
C MET A 180 3.16 -20.72 -9.34
N LEU A 181 3.73 -20.32 -10.47
CA LEU A 181 3.04 -19.76 -11.64
C LEU A 181 3.70 -20.35 -12.90
N ASP A 182 2.93 -20.99 -13.77
CA ASP A 182 3.45 -21.52 -15.02
C ASP A 182 3.77 -20.41 -16.04
N GLU A 183 4.61 -20.74 -17.03
CA GLU A 183 5.11 -19.82 -18.05
C GLU A 183 3.98 -19.21 -18.88
N SER A 184 2.99 -20.02 -19.25
CA SER A 184 1.86 -19.58 -20.11
C SER A 184 1.01 -18.53 -19.36
N LYS A 185 0.67 -18.82 -18.11
CA LYS A 185 -0.12 -17.92 -17.27
C LYS A 185 0.64 -16.65 -16.91
N TYR A 186 1.95 -16.78 -16.63
CA TYR A 186 2.82 -15.62 -16.41
C TYR A 186 2.79 -14.67 -17.62
N LYS A 187 2.96 -15.22 -18.83
CA LYS A 187 2.95 -14.43 -20.05
C LYS A 187 1.59 -13.76 -20.28
N GLU A 188 0.48 -14.49 -20.14
CA GLU A 188 -0.87 -13.93 -20.25
C GLU A 188 -1.06 -12.72 -19.33
N ILE A 189 -0.63 -12.85 -18.07
CA ILE A 189 -0.77 -11.77 -17.08
C ILE A 189 0.13 -10.59 -17.43
N MET A 190 1.36 -10.82 -17.83
CA MET A 190 2.28 -9.75 -18.20
C MET A 190 1.79 -8.97 -19.42
N ASP A 191 1.28 -9.66 -20.44
CA ASP A 191 0.67 -9.05 -21.63
C ASP A 191 -0.54 -8.19 -21.24
N TYR A 192 -1.41 -8.69 -20.34
CA TYR A 192 -2.53 -7.94 -19.79
C TYR A 192 -2.08 -6.66 -19.05
N LEU A 193 -1.06 -6.77 -18.19
CA LEU A 193 -0.53 -5.62 -17.42
C LEU A 193 0.11 -4.57 -18.34
N GLU A 194 0.70 -4.95 -19.45
CA GLU A 194 1.27 -4.01 -20.42
C GLU A 194 0.21 -3.24 -21.21
N GLN A 195 -0.91 -3.88 -21.54
CA GLN A 195 -2.04 -3.25 -22.23
C GLN A 195 -2.86 -2.31 -21.32
N ASN A 196 -2.74 -2.45 -20.01
CA ASN A 196 -3.54 -1.71 -19.01
C ASN A 196 -2.69 -0.84 -18.05
N LYS A 197 -1.61 -0.27 -18.59
CA LYS A 197 -0.73 0.70 -17.88
C LYS A 197 -1.40 2.05 -17.70
#